data_aaaed661141517598ac4fbd1be183d48
#
_entry.id   aaaed661141517598ac4fbd1be183d48
#
_cell.length_a   1.000
_cell.length_b   1.000
_cell.length_c   1.000
_cell.angle_alpha   90.00
_cell.angle_beta   90.00
_cell.angle_gamma   90.00
#
_symmetry.space_group_name_H-M   'P 1'
#
loop_
_entity.id
_entity.type
_entity.pdbx_description
1 polymer ?
#
loop_
_entity_poly.entity_id
_entity_poly.type
_entity_poly.pdbx_seq_one_letter_code
_entity_poly.pdbx_strand_id
1 'polypeptide(L)'
;MKKILTYLVLFTFVYCTGGQTRDPEGYIYVYNIKGVNEDDAELNAKRKILEDGLGDLVEGSSQVIDGESKEKIVNSSVEGYVLGYTQIGATRKKGQLVEIDAKGKVNKKAIEDALKERYKDLGKPSFLMLIDENVMGKRANGKVTITENAIAGKFKEFDFLDRNQFMRILAKEGGKTTGVYGDPSAEEKVLAAAAEMEAQILLVGLTEVSNAGEIEGSGLYSMQATLRFKIFDVGSARIIAADNSSGAHPHVNEETGAQEAIQKAVNKAYPKVKEQVSEKWKPGTLVRVVVEGISYDEFLDSDFVSIVRKIKGVNGVNEKGSSNANKMITLEVEALFNGNALYRKMRERKSAFGFDFSGKEVKPGNIHIVVKK
;
A
#
# COMPACT_ATOMS: atom_id res chain seq x y z
N MET A 1 -31.81 -68.88 0.78
CA MET A 1 -30.89 -67.94 0.11
C MET A 1 -31.56 -66.55 0.07
N LYS A 2 -31.27 -65.68 1.01
CA LYS A 2 -31.80 -64.27 1.11
C LYS A 2 -30.81 -63.32 0.38
N LYS A 3 -31.24 -62.67 -0.70
CA LYS A 3 -30.47 -61.64 -1.37
C LYS A 3 -30.66 -60.33 -0.59
N ILE A 4 -29.57 -59.81 0.01
CA ILE A 4 -29.51 -58.48 0.62
C ILE A 4 -29.19 -57.48 -0.50
N LEU A 5 -30.13 -56.58 -0.79
CA LEU A 5 -29.98 -55.50 -1.75
C LEU A 5 -29.43 -54.26 -0.97
N THR A 6 -28.15 -53.97 -1.16
CA THR A 6 -27.50 -52.79 -0.53
C THR A 6 -27.78 -51.56 -1.40
N TYR A 7 -28.59 -50.63 -0.88
CA TYR A 7 -28.77 -49.31 -1.51
C TYR A 7 -27.56 -48.42 -1.14
N LEU A 8 -26.76 -48.10 -2.15
CA LEU A 8 -25.70 -47.10 -2.07
C LEU A 8 -26.34 -45.73 -2.25
N VAL A 9 -26.54 -45.01 -1.13
CA VAL A 9 -26.98 -43.59 -1.16
C VAL A 9 -25.79 -42.72 -1.47
N LEU A 10 -25.73 -42.20 -2.71
CA LEU A 10 -24.74 -41.26 -3.16
C LEU A 10 -25.09 -39.86 -2.59
N PHE A 11 -24.45 -39.44 -1.49
CA PHE A 11 -24.51 -38.09 -0.99
C PHE A 11 -23.65 -37.20 -1.92
N THR A 12 -24.30 -36.50 -2.84
CA THR A 12 -23.66 -35.41 -3.59
C THR A 12 -23.55 -34.21 -2.65
N PHE A 13 -22.37 -33.97 -2.10
CA PHE A 13 -22.04 -32.71 -1.47
C PHE A 13 -22.01 -31.62 -2.56
N VAL A 14 -23.06 -30.80 -2.62
CA VAL A 14 -23.04 -29.54 -3.35
C VAL A 14 -22.17 -28.58 -2.53
N TYR A 15 -20.92 -28.48 -2.91
CA TYR A 15 -20.08 -27.36 -2.47
C TYR A 15 -20.65 -26.07 -3.10
N CYS A 16 -21.40 -25.28 -2.33
CA CYS A 16 -21.62 -23.88 -2.65
C CYS A 16 -20.27 -23.13 -2.47
N THR A 17 -19.42 -23.20 -3.47
CA THR A 17 -18.38 -22.20 -3.65
C THR A 17 -19.11 -20.91 -4.04
N GLY A 18 -19.04 -19.87 -3.19
CA GLY A 18 -19.52 -18.52 -3.50
C GLY A 18 -18.65 -17.91 -4.61
N GLY A 19 -18.75 -18.48 -5.81
CA GLY A 19 -18.14 -17.93 -7.02
C GLY A 19 -18.99 -16.75 -7.49
N GLN A 20 -18.36 -15.63 -7.75
CA GLN A 20 -18.95 -14.47 -8.40
C GLN A 20 -19.62 -14.93 -9.70
N THR A 21 -20.93 -14.71 -9.80
CA THR A 21 -21.68 -15.08 -10.99
C THR A 21 -21.51 -14.02 -12.09
N ARG A 22 -20.42 -14.13 -12.85
CA ARG A 22 -20.26 -13.39 -14.10
C ARG A 22 -20.74 -14.23 -15.27
N ASP A 23 -21.47 -13.60 -16.16
CA ASP A 23 -21.78 -14.18 -17.45
C ASP A 23 -20.64 -13.95 -18.48
N PRO A 24 -20.64 -14.65 -19.64
CA PRO A 24 -19.64 -14.46 -20.69
C PRO A 24 -19.61 -13.05 -21.27
N GLU A 25 -20.67 -12.27 -21.09
CA GLU A 25 -20.78 -10.87 -21.52
C GLU A 25 -20.20 -9.88 -20.51
N GLY A 26 -19.79 -10.38 -19.31
CA GLY A 26 -19.20 -9.58 -18.24
C GLY A 26 -20.20 -8.88 -17.32
N TYR A 27 -21.47 -9.30 -17.31
CA TYR A 27 -22.42 -8.85 -16.32
C TYR A 27 -22.19 -9.54 -14.97
N ILE A 28 -22.30 -8.74 -13.91
CA ILE A 28 -22.29 -9.18 -12.52
C ILE A 28 -23.70 -9.18 -12.02
N TYR A 29 -24.13 -10.28 -11.42
CA TYR A 29 -25.47 -10.47 -10.89
C TYR A 29 -25.45 -10.35 -9.38
N VAL A 30 -26.34 -9.51 -8.84
CA VAL A 30 -26.51 -9.32 -7.40
C VAL A 30 -27.96 -9.61 -7.02
N TYR A 31 -28.15 -10.30 -5.90
CA TYR A 31 -29.46 -10.80 -5.49
C TYR A 31 -29.79 -10.35 -4.06
N ASN A 32 -31.11 -10.20 -3.79
CA ASN A 32 -31.64 -9.89 -2.47
C ASN A 32 -31.07 -8.59 -1.85
N ILE A 33 -30.82 -7.60 -2.69
CA ILE A 33 -30.29 -6.31 -2.25
C ILE A 33 -31.41 -5.50 -1.62
N LYS A 34 -31.15 -5.03 -0.39
CA LYS A 34 -32.14 -4.31 0.43
C LYS A 34 -31.92 -2.82 0.38
N GLY A 35 -32.99 -2.07 0.47
CA GLY A 35 -33.00 -0.62 0.65
C GLY A 35 -34.25 -0.17 1.42
N VAL A 36 -34.25 1.07 1.93
CA VAL A 36 -35.40 1.66 2.59
C VAL A 36 -36.51 2.06 1.59
N ASN A 37 -36.10 2.25 0.34
CA ASN A 37 -36.98 2.47 -0.82
C ASN A 37 -36.32 1.90 -2.08
N GLU A 38 -36.98 2.01 -3.24
CA GLU A 38 -36.46 1.47 -4.49
C GLU A 38 -35.13 2.14 -4.93
N ASP A 39 -35.01 3.46 -4.80
CA ASP A 39 -33.84 4.24 -5.16
C ASP A 39 -32.63 3.83 -4.29
N ASP A 40 -32.84 3.62 -3.00
CA ASP A 40 -31.79 3.17 -2.08
C ASP A 40 -31.37 1.72 -2.37
N ALA A 41 -32.34 0.85 -2.68
CA ALA A 41 -32.04 -0.52 -3.10
C ALA A 41 -31.26 -0.56 -4.42
N GLU A 42 -31.60 0.30 -5.39
CA GLU A 42 -30.86 0.45 -6.64
C GLU A 42 -29.42 0.93 -6.40
N LEU A 43 -29.24 1.95 -5.56
CA LEU A 43 -27.93 2.47 -5.21
C LEU A 43 -27.06 1.38 -4.54
N ASN A 44 -27.65 0.63 -3.61
CA ASN A 44 -26.97 -0.48 -2.93
C ASN A 44 -26.65 -1.62 -3.89
N ALA A 45 -27.50 -1.91 -4.89
CA ALA A 45 -27.23 -2.89 -5.93
C ALA A 45 -26.06 -2.46 -6.83
N LYS A 46 -26.01 -1.19 -7.24
CA LYS A 46 -24.90 -0.64 -8.01
C LYS A 46 -23.59 -0.69 -7.21
N ARG A 47 -23.63 -0.36 -5.91
CA ARG A 47 -22.46 -0.48 -5.02
C ARG A 47 -21.97 -1.92 -4.96
N LYS A 48 -22.86 -2.87 -4.78
CA LYS A 48 -22.51 -4.29 -4.71
C LYS A 48 -21.92 -4.82 -6.02
N ILE A 49 -22.49 -4.44 -7.17
CA ILE A 49 -21.92 -4.75 -8.50
C ILE A 49 -20.51 -4.18 -8.63
N LEU A 50 -20.29 -2.95 -8.15
CA LEU A 50 -18.99 -2.30 -8.21
C LEU A 50 -17.96 -2.98 -7.28
N GLU A 51 -18.34 -3.33 -6.05
CA GLU A 51 -17.49 -4.10 -5.12
C GLU A 51 -17.03 -5.43 -5.71
N ASP A 52 -17.98 -6.21 -6.22
CA ASP A 52 -17.72 -7.52 -6.80
C ASP A 52 -16.85 -7.40 -8.07
N GLY A 53 -17.07 -6.37 -8.88
CA GLY A 53 -16.30 -6.10 -10.09
C GLY A 53 -14.90 -5.52 -9.86
N LEU A 54 -14.70 -4.77 -8.77
CA LEU A 54 -13.39 -4.26 -8.38
C LEU A 54 -12.45 -5.38 -7.93
N GLY A 55 -12.98 -6.47 -7.35
CA GLY A 55 -12.19 -7.65 -6.98
C GLY A 55 -11.33 -8.15 -8.15
N ASP A 56 -11.93 -8.30 -9.31
CA ASP A 56 -11.25 -8.84 -10.51
C ASP A 56 -10.33 -7.84 -11.21
N LEU A 57 -10.59 -6.52 -11.05
CA LEU A 57 -9.70 -5.47 -11.57
C LEU A 57 -8.37 -5.45 -10.83
N VAL A 58 -8.38 -5.82 -9.55
CA VAL A 58 -7.16 -5.90 -8.71
C VAL A 58 -6.27 -7.06 -9.15
N GLU A 59 -6.84 -8.18 -9.52
CA GLU A 59 -6.07 -9.36 -9.99
C GLU A 59 -5.43 -9.14 -11.36
N GLY A 60 -6.04 -8.32 -12.23
CA GLY A 60 -5.61 -8.13 -13.62
C GLY A 60 -4.85 -6.84 -13.93
N SER A 61 -4.78 -5.87 -13.01
CA SER A 61 -4.14 -4.58 -13.28
C SER A 61 -2.74 -4.48 -12.71
N SER A 62 -1.88 -3.74 -13.40
CA SER A 62 -0.56 -3.36 -12.88
C SER A 62 -0.63 -2.23 -11.82
N GLN A 63 -1.82 -1.72 -11.53
CA GLN A 63 -2.07 -0.69 -10.52
C GLN A 63 -2.67 -1.34 -9.26
N VAL A 64 -2.10 -0.99 -8.11
CA VAL A 64 -2.58 -1.45 -6.81
C VAL A 64 -3.80 -0.64 -6.41
N ILE A 65 -4.95 -1.29 -6.27
CA ILE A 65 -6.14 -0.69 -5.66
C ILE A 65 -6.16 -1.13 -4.21
N ASP A 66 -5.77 -0.25 -3.28
CA ASP A 66 -5.86 -0.52 -1.85
C ASP A 66 -7.34 -0.60 -1.39
N GLY A 67 -7.58 -1.23 -0.25
CA GLY A 67 -8.93 -1.42 0.30
C GLY A 67 -9.68 -0.10 0.51
N GLU A 68 -8.97 0.98 0.87
CA GLU A 68 -9.53 2.31 1.06
C GLU A 68 -9.91 2.98 -0.25
N SER A 69 -9.12 2.76 -1.31
CA SER A 69 -9.46 3.22 -2.67
C SER A 69 -10.68 2.49 -3.20
N LYS A 70 -10.83 1.18 -2.91
CA LYS A 70 -12.06 0.42 -3.21
C LYS A 70 -13.27 1.02 -2.50
N GLU A 71 -13.17 1.22 -1.18
CA GLU A 71 -14.25 1.76 -0.37
C GLU A 71 -14.68 3.16 -0.82
N LYS A 72 -13.73 4.01 -1.22
CA LYS A 72 -14.05 5.35 -1.72
C LYS A 72 -14.64 5.36 -3.12
N ILE A 73 -14.18 4.50 -4.02
CA ILE A 73 -14.80 4.34 -5.34
C ILE A 73 -16.22 3.84 -5.16
N VAL A 74 -16.47 2.88 -4.26
CA VAL A 74 -17.79 2.34 -3.94
C VAL A 74 -18.68 3.36 -3.25
N ASN A 75 -18.12 4.23 -2.42
CA ASN A 75 -18.87 5.27 -1.70
C ASN A 75 -18.98 6.62 -2.47
N SER A 76 -18.29 6.77 -3.60
CA SER A 76 -18.44 7.92 -4.50
C SER A 76 -19.68 7.76 -5.39
N SER A 77 -19.90 8.71 -6.31
CA SER A 77 -21.01 8.61 -7.27
C SER A 77 -20.88 7.34 -8.13
N VAL A 78 -21.66 6.33 -7.82
CA VAL A 78 -21.60 4.99 -8.43
C VAL A 78 -22.06 5.00 -9.89
N GLU A 79 -22.80 6.05 -10.30
CA GLU A 79 -23.46 6.12 -11.61
C GLU A 79 -22.51 6.08 -12.80
N GLY A 80 -21.30 6.62 -12.68
CA GLY A 80 -20.29 6.59 -13.74
C GLY A 80 -19.52 5.27 -13.85
N TYR A 81 -19.61 4.41 -12.83
CA TYR A 81 -18.80 3.19 -12.73
C TYR A 81 -19.56 1.91 -13.07
N VAL A 82 -20.90 1.94 -13.08
CA VAL A 82 -21.75 0.80 -13.44
C VAL A 82 -22.47 1.09 -14.75
N LEU A 83 -22.24 0.24 -15.75
CA LEU A 83 -22.86 0.32 -17.06
C LEU A 83 -23.93 -0.74 -17.23
N GLY A 84 -24.96 -0.45 -18.02
CA GLY A 84 -25.99 -1.43 -18.37
C GLY A 84 -26.73 -2.00 -17.15
N TYR A 85 -26.88 -1.18 -16.10
CA TYR A 85 -27.68 -1.57 -14.93
C TYR A 85 -29.10 -1.97 -15.35
N THR A 86 -29.55 -3.09 -14.85
CA THR A 86 -30.91 -3.59 -15.10
C THR A 86 -31.40 -4.34 -13.86
N GLN A 87 -32.56 -3.94 -13.34
CA GLN A 87 -33.25 -4.69 -12.30
C GLN A 87 -33.81 -6.01 -12.90
N ILE A 88 -33.67 -7.08 -12.16
CA ILE A 88 -34.16 -8.40 -12.53
C ILE A 88 -35.47 -8.68 -11.76
N GLY A 89 -36.57 -8.80 -12.47
CA GLY A 89 -37.89 -9.06 -11.87
C GLY A 89 -38.46 -7.86 -11.13
N ALA A 90 -39.48 -8.11 -10.33
CA ALA A 90 -40.24 -7.06 -9.58
C ALA A 90 -39.59 -6.80 -8.21
N THR A 91 -39.72 -5.59 -7.71
CA THR A 91 -39.39 -5.21 -6.34
C THR A 91 -40.19 -6.02 -5.33
N ARG A 92 -39.54 -6.60 -4.35
CA ARG A 92 -40.16 -7.39 -3.27
C ARG A 92 -40.19 -6.56 -1.98
N LYS A 93 -41.35 -6.55 -1.30
CA LYS A 93 -41.47 -5.92 0.04
C LYS A 93 -41.10 -6.93 1.11
N LYS A 94 -40.24 -6.55 2.04
CA LYS A 94 -39.78 -7.38 3.18
C LYS A 94 -39.82 -6.56 4.47
N GLY A 95 -41.00 -6.48 5.09
CA GLY A 95 -41.25 -5.61 6.23
C GLY A 95 -41.25 -4.13 5.81
N GLN A 96 -40.37 -3.34 6.42
CA GLN A 96 -40.19 -1.91 6.10
C GLN A 96 -39.16 -1.66 4.98
N LEU A 97 -38.54 -2.70 4.48
CA LEU A 97 -37.51 -2.63 3.44
C LEU A 97 -38.05 -3.14 2.11
N VAL A 98 -37.45 -2.68 1.03
CA VAL A 98 -37.62 -3.25 -0.30
C VAL A 98 -36.39 -4.10 -0.64
N GLU A 99 -36.59 -5.13 -1.45
CA GLU A 99 -35.52 -6.05 -1.89
C GLU A 99 -35.61 -6.20 -3.41
N ILE A 100 -34.49 -6.08 -4.09
CA ILE A 100 -34.38 -6.21 -5.54
C ILE A 100 -33.24 -7.16 -5.91
N ASP A 101 -33.31 -7.70 -7.11
CA ASP A 101 -32.22 -8.36 -7.80
C ASP A 101 -31.82 -7.50 -9.00
N ALA A 102 -30.51 -7.45 -9.32
CA ALA A 102 -30.02 -6.61 -10.39
C ALA A 102 -28.79 -7.20 -11.07
N LYS A 103 -28.47 -6.68 -12.25
CA LYS A 103 -27.22 -6.92 -12.94
C LYS A 103 -26.64 -5.64 -13.52
N GLY A 104 -25.33 -5.63 -13.72
CA GLY A 104 -24.62 -4.52 -14.37
C GLY A 104 -23.18 -4.90 -14.71
N LYS A 105 -22.52 -4.05 -15.46
CA LYS A 105 -21.09 -4.19 -15.82
C LYS A 105 -20.27 -3.12 -15.16
N VAL A 106 -19.06 -3.42 -14.76
CA VAL A 106 -18.13 -2.41 -14.24
C VAL A 106 -17.44 -1.69 -15.38
N ASN A 107 -17.47 -0.36 -15.36
CA ASN A 107 -16.75 0.49 -16.30
C ASN A 107 -15.27 0.57 -15.91
N LYS A 108 -14.49 -0.41 -16.36
CA LYS A 108 -13.05 -0.53 -16.07
C LYS A 108 -12.29 0.75 -16.39
N LYS A 109 -12.56 1.37 -17.54
CA LYS A 109 -11.88 2.57 -17.99
C LYS A 109 -12.14 3.77 -17.06
N ALA A 110 -13.39 3.98 -16.66
CA ALA A 110 -13.73 5.07 -15.74
C ALA A 110 -13.07 4.89 -14.37
N ILE A 111 -12.98 3.64 -13.88
CA ILE A 111 -12.27 3.32 -12.64
C ILE A 111 -10.77 3.54 -12.78
N GLU A 112 -10.16 3.07 -13.85
CA GLU A 112 -8.73 3.28 -14.12
C GLU A 112 -8.39 4.79 -14.23
N ASP A 113 -9.23 5.56 -14.90
CA ASP A 113 -9.04 7.01 -15.04
C ASP A 113 -9.21 7.73 -13.69
N ALA A 114 -10.20 7.36 -12.87
CA ALA A 114 -10.38 7.89 -11.52
C ALA A 114 -9.21 7.54 -10.59
N LEU A 115 -8.69 6.31 -10.69
CA LEU A 115 -7.49 5.89 -9.97
C LEU A 115 -6.25 6.67 -10.41
N LYS A 116 -6.05 6.86 -11.73
CA LYS A 116 -4.93 7.65 -12.25
C LYS A 116 -4.98 9.11 -11.79
N GLU A 117 -6.15 9.72 -11.78
CA GLU A 117 -6.34 11.09 -11.30
C GLU A 117 -6.01 11.19 -9.81
N ARG A 118 -6.48 10.23 -9.03
CA ARG A 118 -6.19 10.15 -7.59
C ARG A 118 -4.70 9.91 -7.30
N TYR A 119 -4.02 9.05 -8.07
CA TYR A 119 -2.57 8.85 -7.95
C TYR A 119 -1.76 10.08 -8.36
N LYS A 120 -2.28 10.94 -9.25
CA LYS A 120 -1.66 12.24 -9.53
C LYS A 120 -1.72 13.18 -8.32
N ASP A 121 -2.85 13.16 -7.60
CA ASP A 121 -3.04 14.01 -6.41
C ASP A 121 -2.23 13.51 -5.20
N LEU A 122 -2.03 12.20 -5.08
CA LEU A 122 -1.29 11.58 -3.99
C LEU A 122 0.24 11.55 -4.25
N GLY A 123 0.66 11.62 -5.52
CA GLY A 123 2.04 11.40 -5.94
C GLY A 123 2.45 9.91 -5.84
N LYS A 124 3.55 9.56 -6.50
CA LYS A 124 4.20 8.26 -6.29
C LYS A 124 4.91 8.29 -4.95
N PRO A 125 4.86 7.21 -4.15
CA PRO A 125 5.62 7.16 -2.90
C PRO A 125 7.12 7.27 -3.19
N SER A 126 7.79 8.15 -2.45
CA SER A 126 9.24 8.29 -2.51
C SER A 126 9.91 7.07 -1.89
N PHE A 127 10.80 6.44 -2.65
CA PHE A 127 11.38 5.15 -2.35
C PHE A 127 12.91 5.21 -2.30
N LEU A 128 13.49 4.70 -1.24
CA LEU A 128 14.94 4.48 -1.11
C LEU A 128 15.26 2.99 -1.02
N MET A 129 16.44 2.64 -1.50
CA MET A 129 16.98 1.28 -1.42
C MET A 129 18.39 1.29 -0.87
N LEU A 130 18.67 0.29 -0.04
CA LEU A 130 20.02 -0.08 0.36
C LEU A 130 20.15 -1.60 0.32
N ILE A 131 20.86 -2.09 -0.70
CA ILE A 131 21.11 -3.51 -0.88
C ILE A 131 22.61 -3.78 -0.68
N ASP A 132 22.93 -4.63 0.30
CA ASP A 132 24.25 -5.24 0.40
C ASP A 132 24.30 -6.41 -0.59
N GLU A 133 25.10 -6.28 -1.63
CA GLU A 133 25.17 -7.29 -2.70
C GLU A 133 26.56 -7.93 -2.72
N ASN A 134 26.56 -9.25 -2.66
CA ASN A 134 27.74 -10.09 -2.78
C ASN A 134 27.59 -11.07 -3.96
N VAL A 135 28.34 -10.83 -5.01
CA VAL A 135 28.36 -11.69 -6.21
C VAL A 135 29.65 -12.48 -6.21
N MET A 136 29.57 -13.80 -5.95
CA MET A 136 30.72 -14.71 -5.94
C MET A 136 31.91 -14.19 -5.07
N GLY A 137 31.57 -13.70 -3.85
CA GLY A 137 32.56 -13.16 -2.92
C GLY A 137 32.95 -11.70 -3.15
N LYS A 138 32.52 -11.08 -4.25
CA LYS A 138 32.77 -9.66 -4.54
C LYS A 138 31.61 -8.81 -4.05
N ARG A 139 31.85 -7.94 -3.08
CA ARG A 139 30.84 -6.99 -2.56
C ARG A 139 30.82 -5.69 -3.37
N ALA A 140 29.64 -5.13 -3.52
CA ALA A 140 29.42 -3.86 -4.25
C ALA A 140 30.02 -2.63 -3.54
N ASN A 141 30.27 -2.71 -2.22
CA ASN A 141 30.95 -1.70 -1.39
C ASN A 141 30.42 -0.26 -1.61
N GLY A 142 29.12 -0.09 -1.42
CA GLY A 142 28.47 1.22 -1.53
C GLY A 142 28.16 1.69 -2.96
N LYS A 143 28.54 0.94 -4.00
CA LYS A 143 28.11 1.21 -5.38
C LYS A 143 26.67 0.79 -5.60
N VAL A 144 26.04 1.31 -6.65
CA VAL A 144 24.72 0.83 -7.11
C VAL A 144 24.84 -0.65 -7.48
N THR A 145 23.93 -1.46 -6.97
CA THR A 145 23.96 -2.91 -7.15
C THR A 145 23.16 -3.36 -8.37
N ILE A 146 23.41 -4.56 -8.84
CA ILE A 146 22.60 -5.19 -9.91
C ILE A 146 21.17 -5.35 -9.44
N THR A 147 20.99 -5.74 -8.17
CA THR A 147 19.68 -5.91 -7.54
C THR A 147 18.91 -4.59 -7.46
N GLU A 148 19.54 -3.48 -7.06
CA GLU A 148 18.90 -2.15 -7.04
C GLU A 148 18.43 -1.73 -8.43
N ASN A 149 19.25 -1.94 -9.46
CA ASN A 149 18.87 -1.67 -10.85
C ASN A 149 17.69 -2.54 -11.32
N ALA A 150 17.69 -3.83 -10.97
CA ALA A 150 16.61 -4.75 -11.31
C ALA A 150 15.29 -4.35 -10.62
N ILE A 151 15.36 -3.94 -9.34
CA ILE A 151 14.20 -3.44 -8.60
C ILE A 151 13.69 -2.14 -9.22
N ALA A 152 14.55 -1.16 -9.47
CA ALA A 152 14.16 0.12 -10.07
C ALA A 152 13.52 -0.06 -11.46
N GLY A 153 14.02 -1.00 -12.25
CA GLY A 153 13.44 -1.35 -13.54
C GLY A 153 12.06 -2.00 -13.48
N LYS A 154 11.75 -2.68 -12.37
CA LYS A 154 10.49 -3.43 -12.17
C LYS A 154 9.42 -2.64 -11.44
N PHE A 155 9.79 -1.89 -10.40
CA PHE A 155 8.89 -1.19 -9.49
C PHE A 155 8.61 0.25 -9.99
N LYS A 156 7.94 0.39 -11.14
CA LYS A 156 7.69 1.69 -11.80
C LYS A 156 6.65 2.57 -11.10
N GLU A 157 5.93 2.02 -10.14
CA GLU A 157 4.93 2.71 -9.31
C GLU A 157 5.54 3.61 -8.24
N PHE A 158 6.84 3.49 -7.97
CA PHE A 158 7.55 4.29 -6.97
C PHE A 158 8.38 5.42 -7.61
N ASP A 159 8.62 6.48 -6.83
CA ASP A 159 9.54 7.56 -7.16
C ASP A 159 10.86 7.33 -6.42
N PHE A 160 11.88 6.90 -7.16
CA PHE A 160 13.18 6.56 -6.58
C PHE A 160 13.99 7.82 -6.29
N LEU A 161 14.35 8.02 -5.02
CA LEU A 161 15.17 9.13 -4.56
C LEU A 161 16.67 8.89 -4.88
N ASP A 162 17.44 9.99 -4.94
CA ASP A 162 18.87 9.94 -5.28
C ASP A 162 19.68 9.17 -4.25
N ARG A 163 20.23 8.05 -4.67
CA ARG A 163 21.07 7.18 -3.85
C ARG A 163 22.34 7.87 -3.37
N ASN A 164 22.97 8.71 -4.19
CA ASN A 164 24.21 9.37 -3.82
C ASN A 164 24.00 10.39 -2.70
N GLN A 165 22.87 11.09 -2.74
CA GLN A 165 22.47 11.98 -1.65
C GLN A 165 22.22 11.19 -0.37
N PHE A 166 21.51 10.08 -0.46
CA PHE A 166 21.28 9.17 0.66
C PHE A 166 22.57 8.68 1.29
N MET A 167 23.54 8.23 0.47
CA MET A 167 24.82 7.75 0.95
C MET A 167 25.62 8.84 1.69
N ARG A 168 25.54 10.10 1.26
CA ARG A 168 26.18 11.23 1.96
C ARG A 168 25.56 11.49 3.34
N ILE A 169 24.24 11.42 3.43
CA ILE A 169 23.52 11.59 4.71
C ILE A 169 23.84 10.43 5.64
N LEU A 170 23.72 9.20 5.15
CA LEU A 170 24.04 8.00 5.91
C LEU A 170 25.46 8.01 6.48
N ALA A 171 26.44 8.48 5.70
CA ALA A 171 27.82 8.62 6.15
C ALA A 171 27.98 9.67 7.28
N LYS A 172 27.23 10.79 7.24
CA LYS A 172 27.20 11.78 8.32
C LYS A 172 26.66 11.21 9.62
N GLU A 173 25.63 10.38 9.53
CA GLU A 173 25.02 9.68 10.66
C GLU A 173 25.89 8.51 11.19
N GLY A 174 27.07 8.31 10.63
CA GLY A 174 27.96 7.18 10.98
C GLY A 174 27.34 5.83 10.63
N GLY A 175 26.47 5.81 9.64
CA GLY A 175 25.87 4.58 9.11
C GLY A 175 26.81 3.82 8.19
N LYS A 176 26.61 2.52 8.10
CA LYS A 176 27.35 1.61 7.21
C LYS A 176 26.47 1.17 6.04
N THR A 177 27.08 0.74 4.95
CA THR A 177 26.40 0.31 3.73
C THR A 177 26.37 -1.20 3.53
N THR A 178 27.11 -1.91 4.37
CA THR A 178 27.23 -3.37 4.34
C THR A 178 26.88 -3.96 5.71
N GLY A 179 26.30 -5.15 5.72
CA GLY A 179 25.87 -5.82 6.96
C GLY A 179 24.79 -5.04 7.71
N VAL A 180 23.91 -4.35 6.97
CA VAL A 180 22.79 -3.59 7.55
C VAL A 180 21.59 -4.50 7.77
N TYR A 181 21.26 -5.34 6.78
CA TYR A 181 20.13 -6.25 6.87
C TYR A 181 20.29 -7.20 8.07
N GLY A 182 19.35 -7.15 9.00
CA GLY A 182 19.33 -7.95 10.22
C GLY A 182 20.17 -7.41 11.38
N ASP A 183 20.79 -6.22 11.24
CA ASP A 183 21.45 -5.49 12.33
C ASP A 183 20.54 -4.32 12.77
N PRO A 184 19.82 -4.42 13.91
CA PRO A 184 18.85 -3.40 14.32
C PRO A 184 19.44 -2.00 14.45
N SER A 185 20.68 -1.88 14.97
CA SER A 185 21.34 -0.58 15.13
C SER A 185 21.72 0.05 13.79
N ALA A 186 22.11 -0.77 12.82
CA ALA A 186 22.40 -0.30 11.48
C ALA A 186 21.13 0.05 10.71
N GLU A 187 20.07 -0.76 10.84
CA GLU A 187 18.75 -0.47 10.25
C GLU A 187 18.18 0.87 10.77
N GLU A 188 18.34 1.17 12.08
CA GLU A 188 17.88 2.43 12.69
C GLU A 188 18.58 3.64 12.07
N LYS A 189 19.90 3.59 11.87
CA LYS A 189 20.67 4.68 11.23
C LYS A 189 20.25 4.89 9.77
N VAL A 190 20.00 3.81 9.06
CA VAL A 190 19.52 3.87 7.67
C VAL A 190 18.12 4.46 7.59
N LEU A 191 17.22 4.11 8.52
CA LEU A 191 15.90 4.70 8.65
C LEU A 191 15.97 6.21 8.96
N ALA A 192 16.85 6.63 9.88
CA ALA A 192 17.04 8.04 10.20
C ALA A 192 17.52 8.84 8.97
N ALA A 193 18.50 8.32 8.24
CA ALA A 193 18.98 8.94 6.99
C ALA A 193 17.89 8.99 5.91
N ALA A 194 17.05 7.96 5.80
CA ALA A 194 15.92 7.94 4.88
C ALA A 194 14.86 8.98 5.26
N ALA A 195 14.60 9.16 6.57
CA ALA A 195 13.68 10.18 7.07
C ALA A 195 14.19 11.60 6.79
N GLU A 196 15.50 11.87 6.89
CA GLU A 196 16.10 13.16 6.53
C GLU A 196 15.90 13.48 5.03
N MET A 197 15.89 12.46 4.18
CA MET A 197 15.59 12.60 2.75
C MET A 197 14.09 12.68 2.43
N GLU A 198 13.23 12.67 3.44
CA GLU A 198 11.76 12.64 3.25
C GLU A 198 11.29 11.42 2.44
N ALA A 199 12.05 10.32 2.49
CA ALA A 199 11.60 9.07 1.92
C ALA A 199 10.35 8.56 2.65
N GLN A 200 9.41 8.00 1.91
CA GLN A 200 8.22 7.39 2.49
C GLN A 200 8.42 5.89 2.70
N ILE A 201 9.16 5.27 1.79
CA ILE A 201 9.44 3.84 1.81
C ILE A 201 10.95 3.60 1.74
N LEU A 202 11.45 2.70 2.57
CA LEU A 202 12.85 2.26 2.57
C LEU A 202 12.92 0.74 2.42
N LEU A 203 13.64 0.26 1.42
CA LEU A 203 14.00 -1.15 1.28
C LEU A 203 15.43 -1.37 1.75
N VAL A 204 15.61 -2.25 2.72
CA VAL A 204 16.92 -2.73 3.18
C VAL A 204 17.04 -4.22 2.85
N GLY A 205 18.09 -4.61 2.16
CA GLY A 205 18.23 -6.00 1.72
C GLY A 205 19.65 -6.50 1.63
N LEU A 206 19.74 -7.80 1.41
CA LEU A 206 20.95 -8.57 1.16
C LEU A 206 20.75 -9.46 -0.06
N THR A 207 21.62 -9.34 -1.04
CA THR A 207 21.67 -10.24 -2.19
C THR A 207 22.97 -11.04 -2.17
N GLU A 208 22.84 -12.34 -2.25
CA GLU A 208 23.97 -13.27 -2.34
C GLU A 208 23.83 -14.07 -3.64
N VAL A 209 24.92 -14.08 -4.43
CA VAL A 209 25.00 -14.88 -5.66
C VAL A 209 26.18 -15.83 -5.57
N SER A 210 25.92 -17.08 -5.87
CA SER A 210 26.91 -18.15 -5.93
C SER A 210 26.87 -18.89 -7.26
N ASN A 211 28.00 -19.42 -7.65
CA ASN A 211 28.12 -20.42 -8.74
C ASN A 211 27.94 -21.82 -8.12
N ALA A 212 26.89 -22.54 -8.51
CA ALA A 212 26.63 -23.90 -8.05
C ALA A 212 27.38 -24.96 -8.85
N GLY A 213 28.24 -24.54 -9.76
CA GLY A 213 29.05 -25.41 -10.59
C GLY A 213 28.59 -25.51 -12.05
N GLU A 214 29.39 -26.14 -12.87
CA GLU A 214 29.11 -26.43 -14.26
C GLU A 214 28.02 -27.51 -14.33
N ILE A 215 27.03 -27.30 -15.21
CA ILE A 215 26.06 -28.35 -15.55
C ILE A 215 26.73 -29.34 -16.48
N GLU A 216 26.85 -30.59 -16.03
CA GLU A 216 27.66 -31.66 -16.64
C GLU A 216 27.52 -31.72 -18.17
N GLY A 217 28.64 -31.58 -18.88
CA GLY A 217 28.73 -31.69 -20.34
C GLY A 217 28.09 -30.53 -21.14
N SER A 218 27.61 -29.46 -20.49
CA SER A 218 26.94 -28.36 -21.17
C SER A 218 27.79 -27.11 -21.40
N GLY A 219 28.90 -26.96 -20.66
CA GLY A 219 29.69 -25.72 -20.63
C GLY A 219 28.94 -24.54 -20.00
N LEU A 220 27.82 -24.79 -19.31
CA LEU A 220 27.03 -23.76 -18.63
C LEU A 220 27.27 -23.81 -17.12
N TYR A 221 27.44 -22.66 -16.49
CA TYR A 221 27.52 -22.52 -15.04
C TYR A 221 26.15 -22.20 -14.46
N SER A 222 25.74 -22.91 -13.40
CA SER A 222 24.47 -22.67 -12.71
C SER A 222 24.64 -21.54 -11.69
N MET A 223 24.21 -20.33 -12.04
CA MET A 223 24.24 -19.18 -11.14
C MET A 223 22.98 -19.13 -10.29
N GLN A 224 23.14 -18.98 -8.97
CA GLN A 224 22.04 -18.93 -8.00
C GLN A 224 22.09 -17.63 -7.21
N ALA A 225 20.98 -16.88 -7.23
CA ALA A 225 20.82 -15.65 -6.46
C ALA A 225 19.78 -15.86 -5.36
N THR A 226 20.09 -15.35 -4.16
CA THR A 226 19.15 -15.24 -3.05
C THR A 226 19.02 -13.78 -2.66
N LEU A 227 17.80 -13.25 -2.69
CA LEU A 227 17.46 -11.89 -2.28
C LEU A 227 16.61 -11.94 -1.02
N ARG A 228 17.10 -11.33 0.07
CA ARG A 228 16.36 -11.15 1.34
C ARG A 228 16.23 -9.67 1.59
N PHE A 229 15.04 -9.21 1.96
CA PHE A 229 14.82 -7.79 2.24
C PHE A 229 13.67 -7.55 3.21
N LYS A 230 13.68 -6.35 3.78
CA LYS A 230 12.59 -5.73 4.53
C LYS A 230 12.27 -4.39 3.89
N ILE A 231 10.99 -4.06 3.84
CA ILE A 231 10.51 -2.75 3.42
C ILE A 231 9.87 -2.07 4.62
N PHE A 232 10.33 -0.87 4.91
CA PHE A 232 9.86 -0.05 6.01
C PHE A 232 9.00 1.10 5.49
N ASP A 233 7.93 1.40 6.18
CA ASP A 233 7.31 2.70 6.19
C ASP A 233 8.20 3.62 7.05
N VAL A 234 8.83 4.61 6.42
CA VAL A 234 9.83 5.46 7.09
C VAL A 234 9.20 6.34 8.16
N GLY A 235 7.96 6.79 7.95
CA GLY A 235 7.25 7.65 8.90
C GLY A 235 6.91 6.97 10.22
N SER A 236 6.57 5.68 10.18
CA SER A 236 6.20 4.88 11.36
C SER A 236 7.28 3.90 11.83
N ALA A 237 8.37 3.75 11.07
CA ALA A 237 9.42 2.74 11.26
C ALA A 237 8.89 1.29 11.29
N ARG A 238 7.72 1.02 10.72
CA ARG A 238 7.11 -0.31 10.67
C ARG A 238 7.58 -1.07 9.43
N ILE A 239 7.78 -2.38 9.58
CA ILE A 239 7.99 -3.28 8.44
C ILE A 239 6.62 -3.51 7.78
N ILE A 240 6.48 -3.06 6.53
CA ILE A 240 5.27 -3.20 5.72
C ILE A 240 5.35 -4.37 4.76
N ALA A 241 6.57 -4.79 4.36
CA ALA A 241 6.77 -6.00 3.59
C ALA A 241 8.13 -6.64 3.92
N ALA A 242 8.22 -7.95 3.75
CA ALA A 242 9.47 -8.70 3.81
C ALA A 242 9.33 -9.95 2.94
N ASP A 243 10.40 -10.33 2.26
CA ASP A 243 10.43 -11.58 1.50
C ASP A 243 11.85 -12.15 1.44
N ASN A 244 11.92 -13.44 1.11
CA ASN A 244 13.12 -14.16 0.74
C ASN A 244 12.82 -14.87 -0.58
N SER A 245 13.45 -14.43 -1.64
CA SER A 245 13.24 -14.98 -2.98
C SER A 245 14.54 -15.44 -3.60
N SER A 246 14.47 -16.44 -4.46
CA SER A 246 15.61 -17.01 -5.14
C SER A 246 15.36 -17.12 -6.64
N GLY A 247 16.44 -16.93 -7.41
CA GLY A 247 16.48 -17.15 -8.85
C GLY A 247 17.69 -17.99 -9.22
N ALA A 248 17.56 -18.76 -10.28
CA ALA A 248 18.67 -19.52 -10.84
C ALA A 248 18.69 -19.36 -12.37
N HIS A 249 19.90 -19.23 -12.93
CA HIS A 249 20.08 -19.12 -14.38
C HIS A 249 21.35 -19.81 -14.84
N PRO A 250 21.26 -20.80 -15.75
CA PRO A 250 22.43 -21.39 -16.38
C PRO A 250 22.95 -20.46 -17.50
N HIS A 251 24.26 -20.19 -17.51
CA HIS A 251 24.86 -19.35 -18.55
C HIS A 251 26.34 -19.71 -18.75
N VAL A 252 26.87 -19.52 -19.97
CA VAL A 252 28.31 -19.74 -20.27
C VAL A 252 29.18 -18.69 -19.58
N ASN A 253 28.66 -17.48 -19.33
CA ASN A 253 29.34 -16.41 -18.63
C ASN A 253 28.70 -16.24 -17.24
N GLU A 254 29.50 -16.38 -16.18
CA GLU A 254 29.04 -16.32 -14.79
C GLU A 254 28.43 -14.96 -14.43
N GLU A 255 29.01 -13.87 -14.93
CA GLU A 255 28.55 -12.51 -14.63
C GLU A 255 27.15 -12.23 -15.21
N THR A 256 26.94 -12.62 -16.48
CA THR A 256 25.62 -12.56 -17.13
C THR A 256 24.63 -13.50 -16.44
N GLY A 257 25.07 -14.72 -16.13
CA GLY A 257 24.24 -15.68 -15.38
C GLY A 257 23.82 -15.15 -14.00
N ALA A 258 24.72 -14.45 -13.30
CA ALA A 258 24.44 -13.80 -12.03
C ALA A 258 23.37 -12.70 -12.17
N GLN A 259 23.49 -11.84 -13.19
CA GLN A 259 22.49 -10.79 -13.48
C GLN A 259 21.10 -11.37 -13.74
N GLU A 260 21.03 -12.41 -14.58
CA GLU A 260 19.77 -13.10 -14.89
C GLU A 260 19.18 -13.84 -13.68
N ALA A 261 20.02 -14.44 -12.83
CA ALA A 261 19.55 -15.08 -11.59
C ALA A 261 18.98 -14.04 -10.62
N ILE A 262 19.62 -12.87 -10.46
CA ILE A 262 19.11 -11.75 -9.67
C ILE A 262 17.77 -11.25 -10.26
N GLN A 263 17.70 -11.05 -11.58
CA GLN A 263 16.47 -10.60 -12.23
C GLN A 263 15.30 -11.55 -11.97
N LYS A 264 15.56 -12.87 -12.01
CA LYS A 264 14.54 -13.89 -11.67
C LYS A 264 14.12 -13.82 -10.21
N ALA A 265 15.05 -13.62 -9.27
CA ALA A 265 14.73 -13.43 -7.86
C ALA A 265 13.85 -12.19 -7.64
N VAL A 266 14.20 -11.05 -8.26
CA VAL A 266 13.41 -9.81 -8.19
C VAL A 266 12.03 -10.00 -8.81
N ASN A 267 11.92 -10.63 -9.98
CA ASN A 267 10.65 -10.89 -10.63
C ASN A 267 9.71 -11.77 -9.77
N LYS A 268 10.27 -12.72 -9.02
CA LYS A 268 9.53 -13.60 -8.13
C LYS A 268 9.09 -12.88 -6.83
N ALA A 269 9.91 -11.96 -6.33
CA ALA A 269 9.57 -11.14 -5.15
C ALA A 269 8.48 -10.09 -5.46
N TYR A 270 8.51 -9.49 -6.65
CA TYR A 270 7.70 -8.34 -7.02
C TYR A 270 6.19 -8.48 -6.73
N PRO A 271 5.46 -9.53 -7.15
CA PRO A 271 4.02 -9.62 -6.91
C PRO A 271 3.69 -9.65 -5.42
N LYS A 272 4.47 -10.37 -4.62
CA LYS A 272 4.27 -10.44 -3.16
C LYS A 272 4.55 -9.11 -2.47
N VAL A 273 5.63 -8.42 -2.88
CA VAL A 273 5.95 -7.08 -2.37
C VAL A 273 4.83 -6.11 -2.70
N LYS A 274 4.38 -6.13 -3.95
CA LYS A 274 3.30 -5.28 -4.42
C LYS A 274 2.04 -5.47 -3.56
N GLU A 275 1.64 -6.71 -3.31
CA GLU A 275 0.51 -7.07 -2.47
C GLU A 275 0.69 -6.54 -1.04
N GLN A 276 1.79 -6.91 -0.35
CA GLN A 276 2.05 -6.52 1.04
C GLN A 276 2.16 -5.00 1.22
N VAL A 277 2.84 -4.31 0.29
CA VAL A 277 2.95 -2.85 0.33
C VAL A 277 1.58 -2.21 0.13
N SER A 278 0.78 -2.70 -0.82
CA SER A 278 -0.55 -2.15 -1.08
C SER A 278 -1.53 -2.32 0.07
N GLU A 279 -1.41 -3.41 0.82
CA GLU A 279 -2.26 -3.67 1.98
C GLU A 279 -1.89 -2.81 3.20
N LYS A 280 -0.60 -2.60 3.43
CA LYS A 280 -0.08 -2.00 4.66
C LYS A 280 0.37 -0.56 4.50
N TRP A 281 0.89 -0.19 3.33
CA TRP A 281 1.24 1.19 3.05
C TRP A 281 0.05 1.91 2.44
N LYS A 282 -0.39 2.93 3.16
CA LYS A 282 -1.50 3.77 2.71
C LYS A 282 -0.95 5.16 2.40
N PRO A 283 -0.96 5.61 1.13
CA PRO A 283 -0.35 6.87 0.73
C PRO A 283 -0.85 8.04 1.58
N GLY A 284 0.06 8.76 2.18
CA GLY A 284 -0.23 9.96 2.94
C GLY A 284 -1.04 9.75 4.22
N THR A 285 -1.08 8.51 4.75
CA THR A 285 -2.04 8.14 5.78
C THR A 285 -1.65 8.51 7.20
N LEU A 286 -0.36 8.47 7.54
CA LEU A 286 0.08 8.76 8.89
C LEU A 286 0.95 10.00 8.90
N VAL A 287 0.35 11.13 9.23
CA VAL A 287 1.07 12.38 9.45
C VAL A 287 1.16 12.61 10.96
N ARG A 288 2.39 12.62 11.48
CA ARG A 288 2.63 13.02 12.85
C ARG A 288 2.45 14.53 12.96
N VAL A 289 1.58 14.98 13.84
CA VAL A 289 1.36 16.40 14.13
C VAL A 289 1.77 16.69 15.57
N VAL A 290 2.76 17.53 15.74
CA VAL A 290 3.22 18.01 17.04
C VAL A 290 2.70 19.44 17.24
N VAL A 291 1.96 19.67 18.31
CA VAL A 291 1.45 20.97 18.72
C VAL A 291 2.24 21.41 19.95
N GLU A 292 3.03 22.48 19.82
CA GLU A 292 3.89 23.05 20.87
C GLU A 292 3.32 24.38 21.37
N GLY A 293 3.47 24.66 22.65
CA GLY A 293 3.15 25.98 23.27
C GLY A 293 1.77 26.08 23.91
N ILE A 294 1.03 24.97 24.01
CA ILE A 294 -0.29 24.89 24.62
C ILE A 294 -0.31 23.76 25.67
N SER A 295 -1.03 23.98 26.79
CA SER A 295 -1.28 22.91 27.75
C SER A 295 -2.29 21.90 27.23
N TYR A 296 -2.35 20.70 27.84
CA TYR A 296 -3.29 19.67 27.38
C TYR A 296 -4.75 20.11 27.57
N ASP A 297 -5.07 20.80 28.65
CA ASP A 297 -6.43 21.29 28.93
C ASP A 297 -6.84 22.36 27.91
N GLU A 298 -5.98 23.37 27.65
CA GLU A 298 -6.22 24.36 26.59
C GLU A 298 -6.38 23.72 25.20
N PHE A 299 -5.65 22.62 24.95
CA PHE A 299 -5.76 21.88 23.69
C PHE A 299 -7.12 21.18 23.58
N LEU A 300 -7.61 20.53 24.65
CA LEU A 300 -8.93 19.89 24.67
C LEU A 300 -10.04 20.89 24.42
N ASP A 301 -9.94 22.08 25.04
CA ASP A 301 -10.92 23.18 24.88
C ASP A 301 -10.91 23.81 23.47
N SER A 302 -9.87 23.58 22.68
CA SER A 302 -9.69 24.21 21.36
C SER A 302 -10.42 23.54 20.21
N ASP A 303 -11.12 22.44 20.42
CA ASP A 303 -11.73 21.63 19.36
C ASP A 303 -10.77 21.18 18.23
N PHE A 304 -9.46 21.26 18.44
CA PHE A 304 -8.43 21.02 17.41
C PHE A 304 -8.64 19.67 16.69
N VAL A 305 -8.82 18.60 17.45
CA VAL A 305 -9.03 17.26 16.91
C VAL A 305 -10.30 17.19 16.06
N SER A 306 -11.38 17.82 16.53
CA SER A 306 -12.68 17.87 15.81
C SER A 306 -12.55 18.61 14.48
N ILE A 307 -11.83 19.74 14.48
CA ILE A 307 -11.61 20.56 13.29
C ILE A 307 -10.76 19.81 12.26
N VAL A 308 -9.67 19.17 12.71
CA VAL A 308 -8.80 18.38 11.82
C VAL A 308 -9.56 17.19 11.22
N ARG A 309 -10.40 16.48 11.99
CA ARG A 309 -11.27 15.40 11.48
C ARG A 309 -12.24 15.86 10.41
N LYS A 310 -12.72 17.11 10.47
CA LYS A 310 -13.63 17.70 9.47
C LYS A 310 -12.93 18.14 8.18
N ILE A 311 -11.60 18.03 8.10
CA ILE A 311 -10.86 18.31 6.86
C ILE A 311 -11.17 17.17 5.87
N LYS A 312 -11.73 17.51 4.71
CA LYS A 312 -12.02 16.52 3.67
C LYS A 312 -10.75 15.77 3.28
N GLY A 313 -10.75 14.46 3.45
CA GLY A 313 -9.61 13.58 3.21
C GLY A 313 -8.81 13.23 4.46
N VAL A 314 -9.22 13.66 5.65
CA VAL A 314 -8.77 13.11 6.93
C VAL A 314 -9.70 11.97 7.33
N ASN A 315 -9.14 10.79 7.60
CA ASN A 315 -9.88 9.58 7.97
C ASN A 315 -9.90 9.38 9.48
N GLY A 316 -8.84 9.80 10.18
CA GLY A 316 -8.71 9.65 11.63
C GLY A 316 -7.75 10.64 12.23
N VAL A 317 -7.93 10.93 13.52
CA VAL A 317 -6.99 11.70 14.35
C VAL A 317 -6.89 10.99 15.68
N ASN A 318 -5.71 10.51 16.01
CA ASN A 318 -5.42 9.77 17.23
C ASN A 318 -4.40 10.53 18.06
N GLU A 319 -4.68 10.73 19.34
CA GLU A 319 -3.72 11.27 20.28
C GLU A 319 -2.71 10.19 20.66
N LYS A 320 -1.41 10.48 20.56
CA LYS A 320 -0.32 9.55 20.90
C LYS A 320 0.36 9.90 22.21
N GLY A 321 0.27 11.14 22.62
CA GLY A 321 0.85 11.57 23.90
C GLY A 321 0.78 13.07 24.11
N SER A 322 0.87 13.46 25.38
CA SER A 322 0.94 14.85 25.79
C SER A 322 2.00 15.03 26.87
N SER A 323 2.63 16.19 26.91
CA SER A 323 3.58 16.59 27.96
C SER A 323 3.26 18.01 28.39
N ASN A 324 2.65 18.16 29.55
CA ASN A 324 2.36 19.48 30.13
C ASN A 324 3.64 20.23 30.51
N ALA A 325 4.71 19.53 30.93
CA ALA A 325 5.99 20.13 31.25
C ALA A 325 6.62 20.83 30.05
N ASN A 326 6.50 20.21 28.86
CA ASN A 326 7.03 20.74 27.62
C ASN A 326 5.97 21.48 26.78
N LYS A 327 4.72 21.51 27.25
CA LYS A 327 3.56 22.05 26.50
C LYS A 327 3.51 21.52 25.07
N MET A 328 3.59 20.20 24.93
CA MET A 328 3.61 19.49 23.65
C MET A 328 2.54 18.43 23.63
N ILE A 329 1.78 18.39 22.54
CA ILE A 329 0.82 17.33 22.23
C ILE A 329 1.22 16.69 20.91
N THR A 330 1.24 15.38 20.86
CA THR A 330 1.54 14.61 19.66
C THR A 330 0.30 13.87 19.20
N LEU A 331 -0.07 14.10 17.94
CA LEU A 331 -1.17 13.45 17.26
C LEU A 331 -0.64 12.64 16.08
N GLU A 332 -1.38 11.63 15.72
CA GLU A 332 -1.24 10.88 14.46
C GLU A 332 -2.51 11.12 13.65
N VAL A 333 -2.36 11.75 12.51
CA VAL A 333 -3.45 12.08 11.60
C VAL A 333 -3.40 11.13 10.41
N GLU A 334 -4.44 10.35 10.26
CA GLU A 334 -4.66 9.53 9.08
C GLU A 334 -5.34 10.37 8.00
N ALA A 335 -4.61 10.65 6.90
CA ALA A 335 -5.10 11.52 5.83
C ALA A 335 -4.77 10.95 4.45
N LEU A 336 -5.56 11.33 3.44
CA LEU A 336 -5.38 10.92 2.03
C LEU A 336 -4.31 11.73 1.30
N PHE A 337 -3.60 12.56 2.01
CA PHE A 337 -2.59 13.49 1.49
C PHE A 337 -1.48 13.65 2.52
N ASN A 338 -0.33 14.11 2.06
CA ASN A 338 0.85 14.28 2.90
C ASN A 338 0.74 15.48 3.87
N GLY A 339 1.70 15.58 4.80
CA GLY A 339 1.73 16.63 5.82
C GLY A 339 1.76 18.06 5.26
N ASN A 340 2.41 18.30 4.12
CA ASN A 340 2.42 19.60 3.47
C ASN A 340 1.01 20.04 3.04
N ALA A 341 0.25 19.11 2.47
CA ALA A 341 -1.13 19.38 2.06
C ALA A 341 -2.06 19.47 3.28
N LEU A 342 -1.86 18.63 4.32
CA LEU A 342 -2.58 18.73 5.58
C LEU A 342 -2.37 20.10 6.22
N TYR A 343 -1.12 20.56 6.33
CA TYR A 343 -0.80 21.86 6.90
C TYR A 343 -1.48 23.02 6.14
N ARG A 344 -1.46 22.99 4.81
CA ARG A 344 -2.19 24.00 4.00
C ARG A 344 -3.68 24.02 4.30
N LYS A 345 -4.34 22.86 4.35
CA LYS A 345 -5.76 22.73 4.69
C LYS A 345 -6.08 23.18 6.13
N MET A 346 -5.16 22.94 7.08
CA MET A 346 -5.26 23.47 8.43
C MET A 346 -5.15 25.02 8.43
N ARG A 347 -4.21 25.58 7.66
CA ARG A 347 -4.04 27.03 7.53
C ARG A 347 -5.26 27.74 6.92
N GLU A 348 -5.92 27.12 5.94
CA GLU A 348 -7.17 27.63 5.35
C GLU A 348 -8.32 27.74 6.38
N ARG A 349 -8.26 26.94 7.45
CA ARG A 349 -9.26 26.90 8.53
C ARG A 349 -8.72 27.47 9.85
N LYS A 350 -7.66 28.25 9.78
CA LYS A 350 -6.94 28.75 10.95
C LYS A 350 -7.83 29.43 11.99
N SER A 351 -8.81 30.21 11.57
CA SER A 351 -9.76 30.90 12.45
C SER A 351 -10.68 29.98 13.26
N ALA A 352 -10.80 28.72 12.89
CA ALA A 352 -11.66 27.76 13.57
C ALA A 352 -10.98 27.08 14.77
N PHE A 353 -9.64 27.13 14.87
CA PHE A 353 -8.89 26.36 15.88
C PHE A 353 -8.86 26.95 17.29
N GLY A 354 -9.48 28.09 17.56
CA GLY A 354 -9.48 28.72 18.87
C GLY A 354 -8.14 29.37 19.27
N PHE A 355 -7.06 29.10 18.53
CA PHE A 355 -5.74 29.70 18.71
C PHE A 355 -5.04 29.91 17.37
N ASP A 356 -4.10 30.85 17.33
CA ASP A 356 -3.22 31.03 16.16
C ASP A 356 -2.02 30.09 16.25
N PHE A 357 -1.54 29.62 15.10
CA PHE A 357 -0.35 28.77 15.03
C PHE A 357 0.49 29.05 13.78
N SER A 358 1.76 28.70 13.85
CA SER A 358 2.68 28.71 12.71
C SER A 358 3.43 27.39 12.63
N GLY A 359 3.82 27.00 11.44
CA GLY A 359 4.67 25.82 11.22
C GLY A 359 6.10 26.12 11.68
N LYS A 360 6.63 25.29 12.55
CA LYS A 360 8.05 25.24 12.92
C LYS A 360 8.80 24.33 11.96
N GLU A 361 8.17 23.20 11.61
CA GLU A 361 8.62 22.25 10.62
C GLU A 361 7.41 21.65 9.91
N VAL A 362 7.43 21.56 8.58
CA VAL A 362 6.36 20.94 7.79
C VAL A 362 7.00 20.04 6.74
N LYS A 363 6.85 18.74 6.93
CA LYS A 363 7.37 17.68 6.06
C LYS A 363 6.23 16.72 5.66
N PRO A 364 6.38 15.90 4.62
CA PRO A 364 5.34 14.97 4.17
C PRO A 364 4.77 14.07 5.28
N GLY A 365 5.62 13.53 6.17
CA GLY A 365 5.20 12.64 7.26
C GLY A 365 5.12 13.33 8.63
N ASN A 366 5.54 14.59 8.77
CA ASN A 366 5.62 15.28 10.06
C ASN A 366 5.27 16.75 9.95
N ILE A 367 4.43 17.23 10.86
CA ILE A 367 4.09 18.64 11.03
C ILE A 367 4.39 19.02 12.48
N HIS A 368 5.21 20.02 12.67
CA HIS A 368 5.44 20.64 13.96
C HIS A 368 4.92 22.07 13.92
N ILE A 369 3.89 22.36 14.67
CA ILE A 369 3.30 23.69 14.80
C ILE A 369 3.56 24.27 16.19
N VAL A 370 3.72 25.59 16.25
CA VAL A 370 3.83 26.36 17.49
C VAL A 370 2.61 27.27 17.61
N VAL A 371 1.92 27.16 18.74
CA VAL A 371 0.80 28.05 19.08
C VAL A 371 1.33 29.42 19.40
N LYS A 372 0.75 30.46 18.80
CA LYS A 372 1.02 31.84 19.09
C LYS A 372 0.02 32.33 20.13
N LYS A 373 0.53 32.85 21.23
CA LYS A 373 -0.27 33.55 22.24
C LYS A 373 -0.60 34.97 21.79
#